data_d92e7e26f1ff88547d296e67b722fd63
#
_entry.id   d92e7e26f1ff88547d296e67b722fd63
#
_cell.length_a   1.000
_cell.length_b   1.000
_cell.length_c   1.000
_cell.angle_alpha   90.00
_cell.angle_beta   90.00
_cell.angle_gamma   90.00
#
_symmetry.space_group_name_H-M   'P 1'
#
loop_
_entity.id
_entity.type
_entity.pdbx_description
1 polymer ?
#
loop_
_entity_poly.entity_id
_entity_poly.type
_entity_poly.pdbx_seq_one_letter_code
_entity_poly.pdbx_strand_id
1 'polypeptide(L)'
;EYPDIARKGVLLRKYGQEVIRVTAGKRIHGTGAIPGGVNKRVTAEERDVLLADAYKMIGWSREAVELVKRLHFANVGLYNSFGAFRSNMLSLVAADGSLDLYHGDLRARDDAGRVIFDHASYERYWDLITEEVKPWSYMKFPYLRELGPEAGWYKVGPLARVQNCDQIPTPFADAER
;
A
#
# COMPACT_ATOMS: atom_id res chain seq x y z
N GLU A 1 4.92 -27.48 7.13
CA GLU A 1 6.17 -27.42 6.35
C GLU A 1 7.15 -26.37 6.89
N TYR A 2 6.67 -25.23 7.44
CA TYR A 2 7.51 -24.11 7.92
C TYR A 2 7.11 -23.63 9.32
N PRO A 3 7.18 -24.46 10.37
CA PRO A 3 6.66 -24.11 11.71
C PRO A 3 7.36 -22.90 12.34
N ASP A 4 8.66 -22.77 12.16
CA ASP A 4 9.42 -21.63 12.70
C ASP A 4 9.05 -20.32 12.01
N ILE A 5 8.83 -20.34 10.70
CA ILE A 5 8.40 -19.16 9.95
C ILE A 5 6.96 -18.79 10.33
N ALA A 6 6.08 -19.77 10.50
CA ALA A 6 4.71 -19.53 10.97
C ALA A 6 4.72 -18.88 12.38
N ARG A 7 5.57 -19.36 13.29
CA ARG A 7 5.75 -18.75 14.61
C ARG A 7 6.25 -17.30 14.52
N LYS A 8 7.24 -17.03 13.67
CA LYS A 8 7.74 -15.67 13.43
C LYS A 8 6.64 -14.77 12.87
N GLY A 9 5.83 -15.26 11.95
CA GLY A 9 4.68 -14.54 11.40
C GLY A 9 3.64 -14.14 12.47
N VAL A 10 3.31 -15.06 13.38
CA VAL A 10 2.42 -14.77 14.52
C VAL A 10 3.02 -13.70 15.44
N LEU A 11 4.31 -13.77 15.72
CA LEU A 11 4.99 -12.79 16.58
C LEU A 11 5.13 -11.42 15.90
N LEU A 12 5.39 -11.36 14.59
CA LEU A 12 5.34 -10.12 13.78
C LEU A 12 3.97 -9.47 13.86
N ARG A 13 2.90 -10.25 13.67
CA ARG A 13 1.53 -9.76 13.79
C ARG A 13 1.24 -9.24 15.20
N LYS A 14 1.67 -9.96 16.24
CA LYS A 14 1.54 -9.52 17.64
C LYS A 14 2.25 -8.19 17.86
N TYR A 15 3.45 -8.02 17.34
CA TYR A 15 4.19 -6.77 17.42
C TYR A 15 3.44 -5.61 16.74
N GLY A 16 2.95 -5.82 15.51
CA GLY A 16 2.14 -4.81 14.82
C GLY A 16 0.87 -4.43 15.60
N GLN A 17 0.19 -5.39 16.21
CA GLN A 17 -0.95 -5.12 17.08
C GLN A 17 -0.56 -4.31 18.34
N GLU A 18 0.63 -4.51 18.85
CA GLU A 18 1.13 -3.72 19.96
C GLU A 18 1.48 -2.28 19.56
N VAL A 19 2.06 -2.10 18.36
CA VAL A 19 2.25 -0.75 17.80
C VAL A 19 0.91 -0.02 17.67
N ILE A 20 -0.12 -0.67 17.13
CA ILE A 20 -1.47 -0.09 17.03
C ILE A 20 -2.03 0.28 18.42
N ARG A 21 -1.89 -0.60 19.41
CA ARG A 21 -2.34 -0.32 20.78
C ARG A 21 -1.65 0.92 21.37
N VAL A 22 -0.35 1.02 21.16
CA VAL A 22 0.46 2.13 21.70
C VAL A 22 0.11 3.45 21.01
N THR A 23 -0.10 3.45 19.72
CA THR A 23 -0.36 4.67 18.92
C THR A 23 -1.83 5.08 18.89
N ALA A 24 -2.76 4.11 18.93
CA ALA A 24 -4.20 4.35 18.79
C ALA A 24 -5.03 3.96 20.01
N GLY A 25 -4.39 3.58 21.12
CA GLY A 25 -5.03 3.29 22.40
C GLY A 25 -5.59 1.87 22.54
N LYS A 26 -5.89 1.17 21.46
CA LYS A 26 -6.41 -0.20 21.47
C LYS A 26 -6.00 -0.96 20.19
N ARG A 27 -5.96 -2.30 20.27
CA ARG A 27 -5.46 -3.15 19.19
C ARG A 27 -6.41 -3.29 18.01
N ILE A 28 -7.70 -3.16 18.22
CA ILE A 28 -8.74 -3.33 17.19
C ILE A 28 -9.61 -2.08 17.18
N HIS A 29 -9.96 -1.59 16.01
CA HIS A 29 -10.70 -0.34 15.83
C HIS A 29 -10.06 0.84 16.58
N GLY A 30 -8.75 0.99 16.40
CA GLY A 30 -7.99 2.09 16.98
C GLY A 30 -8.56 3.44 16.55
N THR A 31 -8.62 4.38 17.47
CA THR A 31 -9.09 5.75 17.26
C THR A 31 -7.93 6.71 17.47
N GLY A 32 -6.89 6.61 16.64
CA GLY A 32 -5.69 7.43 16.78
C GLY A 32 -5.94 8.90 16.51
N ALA A 33 -6.71 9.22 15.47
CA ALA A 33 -7.09 10.58 15.10
C ALA A 33 -8.44 10.94 15.72
N ILE A 34 -8.51 12.10 16.35
CA ILE A 34 -9.73 12.69 16.93
C ILE A 34 -9.82 14.16 16.51
N PRO A 35 -11.02 14.80 16.58
CA PRO A 35 -11.13 16.22 16.33
C PRO A 35 -10.16 17.02 17.23
N GLY A 36 -9.31 17.81 16.59
CA GLY A 36 -8.30 18.62 17.25
C GLY A 36 -6.96 17.96 17.52
N GLY A 37 -6.74 16.68 17.09
CA GLY A 37 -5.42 16.06 17.23
C GLY A 37 -5.40 14.54 17.28
N VAL A 38 -4.63 14.01 18.21
CA VAL A 38 -4.47 12.57 18.43
C VAL A 38 -5.04 12.14 19.78
N ASN A 39 -5.63 10.95 19.81
CA ASN A 39 -6.26 10.38 21.00
C ASN A 39 -5.24 10.07 22.10
N LYS A 40 -4.02 9.68 21.75
CA LYS A 40 -3.01 9.24 22.69
C LYS A 40 -1.62 9.67 22.24
N ARG A 41 -0.85 10.23 23.16
CA ARG A 41 0.58 10.46 22.97
C ARG A 41 1.35 9.18 23.30
N VAL A 42 2.30 8.82 22.45
CA VAL A 42 3.27 7.76 22.74
C VAL A 42 4.29 8.29 23.75
N THR A 43 4.49 7.57 24.86
CA THR A 43 5.51 7.92 25.85
C THR A 43 6.89 7.42 25.45
N ALA A 44 7.95 7.95 26.09
CA ALA A 44 9.31 7.49 25.83
C ALA A 44 9.48 6.00 26.20
N GLU A 45 8.90 5.58 27.30
CA GLU A 45 8.95 4.20 27.79
C GLU A 45 8.25 3.24 26.80
N GLU A 46 7.08 3.61 26.29
CA GLU A 46 6.36 2.83 25.27
C GLU A 46 7.15 2.72 23.97
N ARG A 47 7.77 3.81 23.53
CA ARG A 47 8.66 3.82 22.37
C ARG A 47 9.84 2.87 22.56
N ASP A 48 10.49 2.94 23.72
CA ASP A 48 11.70 2.16 24.00
C ASP A 48 11.41 0.66 24.07
N VAL A 49 10.25 0.27 24.61
CA VAL A 49 9.77 -1.12 24.59
C VAL A 49 9.57 -1.62 23.15
N LEU A 50 8.96 -0.82 22.28
CA LEU A 50 8.78 -1.19 20.86
C LEU A 50 10.12 -1.24 20.14
N LEU A 51 10.99 -0.28 20.37
CA LEU A 51 12.29 -0.17 19.70
C LEU A 51 13.21 -1.36 20.02
N ALA A 52 13.14 -1.90 21.25
CA ALA A 52 13.93 -3.06 21.65
C ALA A 52 13.73 -4.30 20.74
N ASP A 53 12.52 -4.48 20.22
CA ASP A 53 12.20 -5.60 19.31
C ASP A 53 12.24 -5.22 17.80
N ALA A 54 12.34 -3.94 17.46
CA ALA A 54 12.18 -3.46 16.08
C ALA A 54 13.19 -4.10 15.11
N TYR A 55 14.46 -4.16 15.46
CA TYR A 55 15.49 -4.77 14.59
C TYR A 55 15.28 -6.26 14.36
N LYS A 56 14.81 -6.99 15.38
CA LYS A 56 14.43 -8.39 15.24
C LYS A 56 13.24 -8.55 14.27
N MET A 57 12.23 -7.68 14.38
CA MET A 57 11.07 -7.68 13.48
C MET A 57 11.48 -7.36 12.04
N ILE A 58 12.40 -6.43 11.83
CA ILE A 58 12.99 -6.14 10.51
C ILE A 58 13.67 -7.37 9.94
N GLY A 59 14.48 -8.08 10.73
CA GLY A 59 15.15 -9.31 10.31
C GLY A 59 14.14 -10.38 9.86
N TRP A 60 13.09 -10.62 10.65
CA TRP A 60 12.05 -11.58 10.29
C TRP A 60 11.23 -11.18 9.07
N SER A 61 11.00 -9.88 8.87
CA SER A 61 10.33 -9.39 7.65
C SER A 61 11.17 -9.66 6.40
N ARG A 62 12.49 -9.47 6.47
CA ARG A 62 13.41 -9.83 5.37
C ARG A 62 13.40 -11.33 5.08
N GLU A 63 13.46 -12.18 6.11
CA GLU A 63 13.32 -13.63 5.93
C GLU A 63 12.01 -14.02 5.25
N ALA A 64 10.90 -13.34 5.60
CA ALA A 64 9.60 -13.58 4.98
C ALA A 64 9.61 -13.20 3.48
N VAL A 65 10.24 -12.09 3.10
CA VAL A 65 10.40 -11.69 1.69
C VAL A 65 11.20 -12.76 0.93
N GLU A 66 12.32 -13.22 1.48
CA GLU A 66 13.13 -14.27 0.84
C GLU A 66 12.36 -15.59 0.69
N LEU A 67 11.52 -15.96 1.67
CA LEU A 67 10.65 -17.12 1.53
C LEU A 67 9.64 -16.93 0.38
N VAL A 68 8.97 -15.79 0.32
CA VAL A 68 7.97 -15.50 -0.72
C VAL A 68 8.61 -15.54 -2.10
N LYS A 69 9.81 -14.97 -2.26
CA LYS A 69 10.58 -15.04 -3.51
C LYS A 69 10.86 -16.50 -3.93
N ARG A 70 11.37 -17.32 -3.01
CA ARG A 70 11.61 -18.75 -3.30
C ARG A 70 10.35 -19.50 -3.71
N LEU A 71 9.23 -19.26 -3.03
CA LEU A 71 7.95 -19.90 -3.37
C LEU A 71 7.44 -19.43 -4.73
N HIS A 72 7.54 -18.12 -5.01
CA HIS A 72 7.17 -17.57 -6.30
C HIS A 72 7.98 -18.18 -7.44
N PHE A 73 9.30 -18.18 -7.33
CA PHE A 73 10.19 -18.74 -8.36
C PHE A 73 10.06 -20.25 -8.53
N ALA A 74 9.63 -20.97 -7.50
CA ALA A 74 9.33 -22.40 -7.61
C ALA A 74 8.07 -22.69 -8.46
N ASN A 75 7.17 -21.72 -8.65
CA ASN A 75 5.95 -21.89 -9.43
C ASN A 75 5.50 -20.59 -10.13
N VAL A 76 6.39 -20.03 -10.94
CA VAL A 76 6.18 -18.75 -11.64
C VAL A 76 4.91 -18.75 -12.50
N GLY A 77 4.63 -19.86 -13.21
CA GLY A 77 3.45 -19.96 -14.07
C GLY A 77 2.14 -19.75 -13.32
N LEU A 78 2.01 -20.36 -12.13
CA LEU A 78 0.85 -20.18 -11.28
C LEU A 78 0.76 -18.74 -10.74
N TYR A 79 1.82 -18.25 -10.13
CA TYR A 79 1.80 -16.96 -9.43
C TYR A 79 1.65 -15.77 -10.37
N ASN A 80 2.22 -15.85 -11.59
CA ASN A 80 2.09 -14.77 -12.58
C ASN A 80 0.72 -14.74 -13.27
N SER A 81 -0.03 -15.84 -13.26
CA SER A 81 -1.35 -15.92 -13.89
C SER A 81 -2.51 -15.84 -12.90
N PHE A 82 -2.30 -16.18 -11.63
CA PHE A 82 -3.37 -16.23 -10.63
C PHE A 82 -3.91 -14.84 -10.31
N GLY A 83 -5.15 -14.58 -10.72
CA GLY A 83 -5.81 -13.30 -10.50
C GLY A 83 -5.18 -12.12 -11.25
N ALA A 84 -4.28 -12.38 -12.20
CA ALA A 84 -3.62 -11.34 -12.98
C ALA A 84 -4.53 -10.85 -14.10
N PHE A 85 -4.72 -9.55 -14.19
CA PHE A 85 -5.39 -8.87 -15.31
C PHE A 85 -4.80 -7.47 -15.50
N ARG A 86 -4.81 -7.01 -16.74
CA ARG A 86 -4.33 -5.67 -17.08
C ARG A 86 -5.32 -4.61 -16.61
N SER A 87 -4.80 -3.48 -16.15
CA SER A 87 -5.60 -2.34 -15.71
C SER A 87 -4.72 -1.10 -15.64
N ASN A 88 -5.33 0.06 -15.76
CA ASN A 88 -4.67 1.31 -15.38
C ASN A 88 -4.34 1.30 -13.88
N MET A 89 -3.39 2.12 -13.47
CA MET A 89 -2.94 2.29 -12.09
C MET A 89 -3.06 3.75 -11.69
N LEU A 90 -3.55 4.02 -10.50
CA LEU A 90 -3.67 5.38 -9.94
C LEU A 90 -3.08 5.40 -8.54
N SER A 91 -2.18 6.33 -8.27
CA SER A 91 -1.61 6.56 -6.94
C SER A 91 -1.05 7.97 -6.77
N LEU A 92 -0.65 8.31 -5.56
CA LEU A 92 0.18 9.47 -5.29
C LEU A 92 1.64 9.18 -5.62
N VAL A 93 2.36 10.21 -6.05
CA VAL A 93 3.82 10.25 -6.17
C VAL A 93 4.34 11.59 -5.66
N ALA A 94 5.51 11.61 -5.02
CA ALA A 94 6.17 12.83 -4.62
C ALA A 94 6.71 13.61 -5.85
N ALA A 95 7.17 14.84 -5.64
CA ALA A 95 7.67 15.71 -6.71
C ALA A 95 8.84 15.10 -7.50
N ASP A 96 9.64 14.23 -6.89
CA ASP A 96 10.73 13.49 -7.52
C ASP A 96 10.30 12.14 -8.11
N GLY A 97 8.99 11.84 -8.14
CA GLY A 97 8.44 10.58 -8.61
C GLY A 97 8.50 9.43 -7.60
N SER A 98 9.03 9.65 -6.42
CA SER A 98 9.07 8.60 -5.39
C SER A 98 7.68 8.27 -4.86
N LEU A 99 7.54 7.05 -4.30
CA LEU A 99 6.31 6.60 -3.64
C LEU A 99 5.94 7.55 -2.51
N ASP A 100 4.73 8.08 -2.55
CA ASP A 100 4.16 8.91 -1.49
C ASP A 100 2.81 8.35 -1.02
N LEU A 101 2.52 8.51 0.28
CA LEU A 101 1.28 8.03 0.88
C LEU A 101 0.34 9.17 1.30
N TYR A 102 0.81 10.43 1.28
CA TYR A 102 0.06 11.52 1.87
C TYR A 102 0.18 12.87 1.16
N HIS A 103 1.38 13.34 0.87
CA HIS A 103 1.65 14.69 0.34
C HIS A 103 1.85 14.75 -1.17
N GLY A 104 1.87 13.61 -1.84
CA GLY A 104 2.12 13.54 -3.28
C GLY A 104 0.95 14.03 -4.12
N ASP A 105 1.23 14.23 -5.40
CA ASP A 105 0.25 14.47 -6.44
C ASP A 105 -0.19 13.18 -7.14
N LEU A 106 -1.30 13.23 -7.87
CA LEU A 106 -1.84 12.08 -8.58
C LEU A 106 -1.03 11.76 -9.83
N ARG A 107 -0.70 10.48 -9.99
CA ARG A 107 -0.17 9.90 -11.23
C ARG A 107 -1.03 8.74 -11.66
N ALA A 108 -1.38 8.68 -12.95
CA ALA A 108 -1.99 7.51 -13.56
C ALA A 108 -1.12 6.97 -14.67
N ARG A 109 -0.98 5.63 -14.73
CA ARG A 109 -0.35 4.90 -15.84
C ARG A 109 -1.33 3.90 -16.42
N ASP A 110 -1.22 3.64 -17.72
CA ASP A 110 -1.99 2.59 -18.38
C ASP A 110 -1.41 1.18 -18.11
N ASP A 111 -2.04 0.18 -18.67
CA ASP A 111 -1.64 -1.22 -18.54
C ASP A 111 -0.31 -1.57 -19.24
N ALA A 112 0.19 -0.67 -20.09
CA ALA A 112 1.51 -0.76 -20.72
C ALA A 112 2.58 0.06 -19.98
N GLY A 113 2.21 0.72 -18.86
CA GLY A 113 3.10 1.56 -18.08
C GLY A 113 3.29 2.99 -18.61
N ARG A 114 2.55 3.39 -19.66
CA ARG A 114 2.61 4.76 -20.19
C ARG A 114 1.85 5.70 -19.27
N VAL A 115 2.42 6.87 -19.03
CA VAL A 115 1.79 7.90 -18.20
C VAL A 115 0.57 8.48 -18.92
N ILE A 116 -0.58 8.45 -18.26
CA ILE A 116 -1.82 9.08 -18.71
C ILE A 116 -1.81 10.55 -18.25
N PHE A 117 -1.56 10.76 -16.96
CA PHE A 117 -1.26 12.08 -16.39
C PHE A 117 -0.28 11.95 -15.24
N ASP A 118 0.43 13.04 -14.93
CA ASP A 118 1.46 13.09 -13.92
C ASP A 118 1.39 14.38 -13.10
N HIS A 119 1.77 14.29 -11.83
CA HIS A 119 1.80 15.41 -10.89
C HIS A 119 0.53 16.28 -10.92
N ALA A 120 -0.62 15.62 -11.09
CA ALA A 120 -1.90 16.30 -11.06
C ALA A 120 -2.32 16.51 -9.61
N SER A 121 -2.59 17.77 -9.21
CA SER A 121 -3.04 18.08 -7.85
C SER A 121 -4.26 17.23 -7.47
N TYR A 122 -4.20 16.58 -6.31
CA TYR A 122 -5.33 15.81 -5.78
C TYR A 122 -6.59 16.68 -5.55
N GLU A 123 -6.43 17.99 -5.40
CA GLU A 123 -7.57 18.91 -5.29
C GLU A 123 -8.41 18.99 -6.58
N ARG A 124 -7.81 18.56 -7.70
CA ARG A 124 -8.46 18.51 -9.01
C ARG A 124 -8.99 17.13 -9.39
N TYR A 125 -9.13 16.23 -8.43
CA TYR A 125 -9.55 14.86 -8.74
C TYR A 125 -10.89 14.76 -9.48
N TRP A 126 -11.80 15.69 -9.29
CA TRP A 126 -13.08 15.77 -10.02
C TRP A 126 -12.90 15.97 -11.53
N ASP A 127 -11.81 16.62 -11.97
CA ASP A 127 -11.52 16.81 -13.39
C ASP A 127 -11.00 15.51 -14.03
N LEU A 128 -10.37 14.66 -13.24
CA LEU A 128 -9.63 13.47 -13.68
C LEU A 128 -10.42 12.18 -13.53
N ILE A 129 -11.26 12.09 -12.48
CA ILE A 129 -12.00 10.91 -12.11
C ILE A 129 -13.49 11.22 -12.14
N THR A 130 -14.26 10.28 -12.64
CA THR A 130 -15.72 10.34 -12.60
C THR A 130 -16.29 8.97 -12.26
N GLU A 131 -17.58 8.88 -12.02
CA GLU A 131 -18.22 7.66 -11.55
C GLU A 131 -19.38 7.25 -12.46
N GLU A 132 -19.47 5.96 -12.75
CA GLU A 132 -20.66 5.37 -13.36
C GLU A 132 -21.59 4.85 -12.27
N VAL A 133 -22.88 5.10 -12.42
CA VAL A 133 -23.95 4.62 -11.53
C VAL A 133 -24.66 3.46 -12.21
N LYS A 134 -24.79 2.34 -11.49
CA LYS A 134 -25.54 1.18 -11.97
C LYS A 134 -26.87 1.04 -11.21
N PRO A 135 -27.98 0.71 -11.87
CA PRO A 135 -29.30 0.64 -11.23
C PRO A 135 -29.45 -0.52 -10.23
N TRP A 136 -28.57 -1.52 -10.30
CA TRP A 136 -28.58 -2.72 -9.48
C TRP A 136 -27.68 -2.64 -8.24
N SER A 137 -26.97 -1.52 -8.04
CA SER A 137 -26.03 -1.37 -6.94
C SER A 137 -25.98 0.07 -6.43
N TYR A 138 -25.85 0.24 -5.11
CA TYR A 138 -25.55 1.53 -4.52
C TYR A 138 -24.05 1.92 -4.64
N MET A 139 -23.20 0.98 -5.04
CA MET A 139 -21.78 1.23 -5.26
C MET A 139 -21.56 2.11 -6.49
N LYS A 140 -20.54 2.93 -6.43
CA LYS A 140 -20.06 3.72 -7.55
C LYS A 140 -18.91 3.01 -8.23
N PHE A 141 -18.77 3.21 -9.55
CA PHE A 141 -17.73 2.62 -10.37
C PHE A 141 -16.85 3.74 -10.93
N PRO A 142 -15.79 4.13 -10.20
CA PRO A 142 -14.92 5.22 -10.62
C PRO A 142 -14.04 4.81 -11.79
N TYR A 143 -13.81 5.76 -12.71
CA TYR A 143 -12.93 5.58 -13.85
C TYR A 143 -12.22 6.90 -14.21
N LEU A 144 -11.09 6.79 -14.92
CA LEU A 144 -10.37 7.94 -15.45
C LEU A 144 -11.20 8.58 -16.56
N ARG A 145 -11.58 9.85 -16.37
CA ARG A 145 -12.52 10.57 -17.24
C ARG A 145 -12.07 10.59 -18.69
N GLU A 146 -10.78 10.82 -18.94
CA GLU A 146 -10.20 10.88 -20.28
C GLU A 146 -10.40 9.60 -21.10
N LEU A 147 -10.36 8.44 -20.42
CA LEU A 147 -10.46 7.13 -21.07
C LEU A 147 -11.89 6.59 -21.14
N GLY A 148 -12.84 7.21 -20.44
CA GLY A 148 -14.24 6.78 -20.42
C GLY A 148 -14.50 5.52 -19.57
N PRO A 149 -15.78 5.11 -19.43
CA PRO A 149 -16.17 4.03 -18.50
C PRO A 149 -15.71 2.64 -18.90
N GLU A 150 -15.36 2.42 -20.17
CA GLU A 150 -14.93 1.10 -20.65
C GLU A 150 -13.42 0.87 -20.48
N ALA A 151 -12.60 1.90 -20.69
CA ALA A 151 -11.14 1.81 -20.66
C ALA A 151 -10.51 2.50 -19.44
N GLY A 152 -11.26 3.31 -18.72
CA GLY A 152 -10.75 4.14 -17.64
C GLY A 152 -10.68 3.47 -16.26
N TRP A 153 -11.02 2.21 -16.14
CA TRP A 153 -10.92 1.47 -14.88
C TRP A 153 -9.48 1.41 -14.40
N TYR A 154 -9.29 1.54 -13.09
CA TYR A 154 -7.94 1.58 -12.52
C TYR A 154 -7.85 0.83 -11.20
N LYS A 155 -6.67 0.35 -10.90
CA LYS A 155 -6.30 -0.19 -9.60
C LYS A 155 -5.68 0.91 -8.74
N VAL A 156 -5.88 0.81 -7.44
CA VAL A 156 -5.28 1.62 -6.39
C VAL A 156 -4.59 0.72 -5.37
N GLY A 157 -4.10 1.29 -4.29
CA GLY A 157 -3.52 0.56 -3.18
C GLY A 157 -2.05 0.17 -3.40
N PRO A 158 -1.51 -0.80 -2.65
CA PRO A 158 -0.07 -1.11 -2.68
C PRO A 158 0.47 -1.45 -4.06
N LEU A 159 -0.26 -2.22 -4.85
CA LEU A 159 0.17 -2.59 -6.20
C LEU A 159 0.31 -1.37 -7.11
N ALA A 160 -0.70 -0.48 -7.12
CA ALA A 160 -0.65 0.72 -7.93
C ALA A 160 0.49 1.66 -7.50
N ARG A 161 0.69 1.83 -6.20
CA ARG A 161 1.80 2.65 -5.68
C ARG A 161 3.17 2.15 -6.13
N VAL A 162 3.40 0.84 -6.01
CA VAL A 162 4.68 0.22 -6.43
C VAL A 162 4.89 0.32 -7.94
N GLN A 163 3.83 0.22 -8.73
CA GLN A 163 3.92 0.32 -10.19
C GLN A 163 4.04 1.75 -10.72
N ASN A 164 3.41 2.70 -10.06
CA ASN A 164 3.40 4.09 -10.49
C ASN A 164 4.64 4.88 -10.09
N CYS A 165 5.24 4.60 -8.92
CA CYS A 165 6.41 5.35 -8.48
C CYS A 165 7.64 5.03 -9.33
N ASP A 166 8.57 5.97 -9.36
CA ASP A 166 9.86 5.78 -10.04
C ASP A 166 10.88 5.16 -9.07
N GLN A 167 10.72 5.37 -7.77
CA GLN A 167 11.53 4.79 -6.70
C GLN A 167 10.74 4.67 -5.39
N ILE A 168 11.15 3.75 -4.52
CA ILE A 168 10.63 3.65 -3.16
C ILE A 168 11.66 4.26 -2.20
N PRO A 169 11.28 5.23 -1.31
CA PRO A 169 12.24 5.91 -0.42
C PRO A 169 13.01 4.97 0.53
N THR A 170 12.50 3.75 0.76
CA THR A 170 13.18 2.73 1.57
C THR A 170 14.07 1.87 0.67
N PRO A 171 15.42 1.96 0.76
CA PRO A 171 16.32 1.30 -0.19
C PRO A 171 16.13 -0.22 -0.33
N PHE A 172 15.84 -0.91 0.79
CA PHE A 172 15.57 -2.35 0.72
C PHE A 172 14.28 -2.66 -0.06
N ALA A 173 13.22 -1.89 0.17
CA ALA A 173 11.95 -2.08 -0.55
C ALA A 173 12.09 -1.72 -2.05
N ASP A 174 12.90 -0.72 -2.38
CA ASP A 174 13.16 -0.34 -3.77
C ASP A 174 13.95 -1.43 -4.51
N ALA A 175 14.92 -2.06 -3.85
CA ALA A 175 15.71 -3.17 -4.41
C ALA A 175 14.86 -4.45 -4.65
N GLU A 176 13.75 -4.61 -3.92
CA GLU A 176 12.83 -5.76 -4.06
C GLU A 176 11.66 -5.49 -5.01
N ARG A 177 11.49 -4.27 -5.51
CA ARG A 177 10.48 -3.89 -6.49
C ARG A 177 10.82 -4.45 -7.86
#